data_c475e0672a535d6524cee9a14c965f5d
#
_entry.id   c475e0672a535d6524cee9a14c965f5d
#
_cell.length_a   1.000
_cell.length_b   1.000
_cell.length_c   1.000
_cell.angle_alpha   90.00
_cell.angle_beta   90.00
_cell.angle_gamma   90.00
#
_symmetry.space_group_name_H-M   'P 1'
#
loop_
_entity.id
_entity.type
_entity.pdbx_description
1 polymer ?
#
loop_
_entity_poly.entity_id
_entity_poly.type
_entity_poly.pdbx_seq_one_letter_code
_entity_poly.pdbx_strand_id
1 'polypeptide(L)'
;MISSYTFGIYPRSEELIEATRKNTENLPSLFQNMAASKGKSTFVDTKTNGGATMQFHANDPLSYQKMNSSDWNYVVLQAQSQEPSFPYGQVNAQTLPYADQLADTANQISSCSQALFFMTWGRENGDQNNCENWPSVCTYDGMDDLL
;
A
#
# COMPACT_ATOMS: atom_id res chain seq x y z
N MET A 1 -7.17 12.48 -4.95
CA MET A 1 -6.92 11.23 -5.70
C MET A 1 -6.06 10.36 -4.81
N ILE A 2 -6.63 9.29 -4.24
CA ILE A 2 -5.91 8.40 -3.33
C ILE A 2 -5.23 7.36 -4.20
N SER A 3 -3.92 7.24 -4.05
CA SER A 3 -3.12 6.25 -4.78
C SER A 3 -2.92 5.03 -3.90
N SER A 4 -3.04 3.83 -4.45
CA SER A 4 -2.55 2.63 -3.79
C SER A 4 -1.01 2.61 -3.87
N TYR A 5 -0.36 2.21 -2.78
CA TYR A 5 1.09 2.20 -2.68
C TYR A 5 1.58 0.78 -2.40
N THR A 6 2.59 0.37 -3.14
CA THR A 6 3.46 -0.74 -2.75
C THR A 6 4.86 -0.17 -2.67
N PHE A 7 5.51 -0.25 -1.53
CA PHE A 7 6.89 0.21 -1.40
C PHE A 7 7.71 -0.74 -0.52
N GLY A 8 8.97 -0.84 -0.85
CA GLY A 8 9.93 -1.62 -0.08
C GLY A 8 10.80 -0.72 0.79
N ILE A 9 11.21 -1.22 1.94
CA ILE A 9 12.10 -0.56 2.88
C ILE A 9 13.33 -1.44 3.06
N TYR A 10 14.51 -0.89 2.86
CA TYR A 10 15.79 -1.59 2.99
C TYR A 10 16.84 -0.70 3.66
N PRO A 11 17.65 -1.19 4.62
CA PRO A 11 18.77 -0.42 5.17
C PRO A 11 19.90 -0.34 4.14
N ARG A 12 20.32 0.88 3.75
CA ARG A 12 21.38 1.08 2.75
C ARG A 12 22.29 2.28 3.01
N SER A 13 23.41 2.33 2.24
CA SER A 13 24.44 3.36 2.27
C SER A 13 23.95 4.75 1.83
N GLU A 14 24.64 5.81 2.30
CA GLU A 14 24.22 7.22 2.17
C GLU A 14 24.00 7.71 0.73
N GLU A 15 24.71 7.20 -0.27
CA GLU A 15 24.63 7.66 -1.66
C GLU A 15 23.27 7.43 -2.33
N LEU A 16 22.59 6.31 -2.02
CA LEU A 16 21.27 5.99 -2.55
C LEU A 16 20.15 6.78 -1.87
N ILE A 17 20.36 7.22 -0.63
CA ILE A 17 19.40 8.02 0.14
C ILE A 17 19.24 9.41 -0.50
N GLU A 18 20.34 9.99 -1.00
CA GLU A 18 20.32 11.33 -1.59
C GLU A 18 19.57 11.40 -2.93
N ALA A 19 19.65 10.34 -3.74
CA ALA A 19 18.92 10.25 -5.01
C ALA A 19 17.38 10.20 -4.82
N THR A 20 16.92 9.63 -3.69
CA THR A 20 15.49 9.45 -3.40
C THR A 20 14.85 10.67 -2.70
N ARG A 21 15.65 11.54 -2.09
CA ARG A 21 15.19 12.76 -1.38
C ARG A 21 14.52 13.80 -2.26
N LYS A 22 14.63 13.69 -3.59
CA LYS A 22 14.09 14.71 -4.53
C LYS A 22 12.58 14.64 -4.75
N ASN A 23 11.87 13.65 -4.19
CA ASN A 23 10.42 13.52 -4.37
C ASN A 23 9.73 13.51 -3.00
N THR A 24 9.55 14.69 -2.41
CA THR A 24 9.26 14.90 -0.98
C THR A 24 7.77 14.89 -0.60
N GLU A 25 6.85 14.63 -1.51
CA GLU A 25 5.41 14.86 -1.26
C GLU A 25 4.57 13.59 -1.15
N ASN A 26 5.19 12.41 -1.02
CA ASN A 26 4.45 11.15 -0.87
C ASN A 26 4.79 10.44 0.44
N LEU A 27 3.92 9.52 0.86
CA LEU A 27 4.05 8.77 2.10
C LEU A 27 5.41 8.02 2.23
N PRO A 28 5.92 7.34 1.20
CA PRO A 28 7.23 6.69 1.25
C PRO A 28 8.39 7.66 1.55
N SER A 29 8.40 8.83 0.91
CA SER A 29 9.43 9.85 1.15
C SER A 29 9.32 10.46 2.56
N LEU A 30 8.09 10.66 3.03
CA LEU A 30 7.84 11.10 4.41
C LEU A 30 8.38 10.07 5.41
N PHE A 31 8.11 8.79 5.20
CA PHE A 31 8.63 7.71 6.02
C PHE A 31 10.18 7.72 6.05
N GLN A 32 10.82 7.84 4.87
CA GLN A 32 12.28 7.90 4.78
C GLN A 32 12.86 9.09 5.57
N ASN A 33 12.23 10.26 5.46
CA ASN A 33 12.64 11.45 6.21
C ASN A 33 12.47 11.27 7.72
N MET A 34 11.36 10.66 8.15
CA MET A 34 11.12 10.34 9.57
C MET A 34 12.15 9.35 10.10
N ALA A 35 12.47 8.29 9.35
CA ALA A 35 13.49 7.31 9.71
C ALA A 35 14.85 7.99 9.86
N ALA A 36 15.25 8.83 8.90
CA ALA A 36 16.49 9.59 8.92
C ALA A 36 16.56 10.52 10.13
N SER A 37 15.46 11.19 10.52
CA SER A 37 15.39 12.04 11.71
C SER A 37 15.63 11.26 13.03
N LYS A 38 15.44 9.94 13.00
CA LYS A 38 15.73 9.02 14.11
C LYS A 38 17.08 8.31 13.97
N GLY A 39 17.94 8.77 13.07
CA GLY A 39 19.26 8.18 12.84
C GLY A 39 19.21 6.81 12.16
N LYS A 40 18.10 6.48 11.49
CA LYS A 40 17.93 5.23 10.74
C LYS A 40 18.17 5.50 9.24
N SER A 41 19.14 4.82 8.67
CA SER A 41 19.38 4.82 7.22
C SER A 41 18.41 3.83 6.57
N THR A 42 17.57 4.31 5.67
CA THR A 42 16.58 3.49 4.94
C THR A 42 16.64 3.80 3.45
N PHE A 43 16.44 2.78 2.64
CA PHE A 43 16.15 2.92 1.23
C PHE A 43 14.67 2.60 1.01
N VAL A 44 13.99 3.46 0.26
CA VAL A 44 12.57 3.31 -0.05
C VAL A 44 12.41 3.42 -1.56
N ASP A 45 11.71 2.48 -2.15
CA ASP A 45 11.34 2.50 -3.56
C ASP A 45 9.85 2.21 -3.71
N THR A 46 9.24 2.63 -4.82
CA THR A 46 7.80 2.64 -4.94
C THR A 46 7.31 2.12 -6.29
N LYS A 47 6.16 1.46 -6.26
CA LYS A 47 5.33 1.18 -7.42
C LYS A 47 3.91 1.61 -7.07
N THR A 48 3.44 2.68 -7.69
CA THR A 48 2.14 3.30 -7.38
C THR A 48 1.32 3.47 -8.64
N ASN A 49 0.01 3.22 -8.49
CA ASN A 49 -0.99 3.52 -9.51
C ASN A 49 -2.22 4.13 -8.83
N GLY A 50 -2.64 5.30 -9.28
CA GLY A 50 -3.80 5.98 -8.70
C GLY A 50 -5.07 5.14 -8.87
N GLY A 51 -5.74 4.83 -7.75
CA GLY A 51 -6.99 4.07 -7.75
C GLY A 51 -6.85 2.58 -8.06
N ALA A 52 -5.64 2.01 -8.03
CA ALA A 52 -5.43 0.60 -8.31
C ALA A 52 -5.95 -0.28 -7.15
N THR A 53 -6.55 -1.41 -7.53
CA THR A 53 -7.00 -2.46 -6.62
C THR A 53 -5.87 -3.44 -6.29
N MET A 54 -6.05 -4.28 -5.28
CA MET A 54 -5.15 -5.41 -5.04
C MET A 54 -5.08 -6.33 -6.26
N GLN A 55 -6.21 -6.59 -6.91
CA GLN A 55 -6.26 -7.35 -8.16
C GLN A 55 -5.42 -6.74 -9.27
N PHE A 56 -5.44 -5.42 -9.44
CA PHE A 56 -4.60 -4.74 -10.42
C PHE A 56 -3.12 -5.01 -10.15
N HIS A 57 -2.65 -4.81 -8.92
CA HIS A 57 -1.26 -5.03 -8.56
C HIS A 57 -0.83 -6.50 -8.67
N ALA A 58 -1.72 -7.43 -8.31
CA ALA A 58 -1.46 -8.87 -8.43
C ALA A 58 -1.40 -9.36 -9.89
N ASN A 59 -2.01 -8.65 -10.82
CA ASN A 59 -1.96 -8.97 -12.25
C ASN A 59 -0.93 -8.13 -13.04
N ASP A 60 -0.28 -7.16 -12.39
CA ASP A 60 0.74 -6.32 -13.03
C ASP A 60 2.14 -6.91 -12.87
N PRO A 61 2.78 -7.40 -13.96
CA PRO A 61 4.15 -7.94 -13.91
C PRO A 61 5.18 -6.96 -13.31
N LEU A 62 4.96 -5.65 -13.47
CA LEU A 62 5.85 -4.63 -12.93
C LEU A 62 5.82 -4.59 -11.39
N SER A 63 4.70 -4.99 -10.76
CA SER A 63 4.62 -5.14 -9.31
C SER A 63 5.59 -6.20 -8.81
N TYR A 64 5.62 -7.36 -9.45
CA TYR A 64 6.55 -8.45 -9.11
C TYR A 64 8.00 -8.11 -9.44
N GLN A 65 8.23 -7.46 -10.58
CA GLN A 65 9.56 -6.98 -10.92
C GLN A 65 10.09 -6.03 -9.85
N LYS A 66 9.25 -5.12 -9.36
CA LYS A 66 9.62 -4.19 -8.30
C LYS A 66 9.87 -4.91 -6.97
N MET A 67 8.99 -5.84 -6.56
CA MET A 67 9.19 -6.64 -5.36
C MET A 67 10.48 -7.46 -5.40
N ASN A 68 10.85 -8.01 -6.55
CA ASN A 68 12.07 -8.80 -6.71
C ASN A 68 13.32 -7.97 -7.03
N SER A 69 13.25 -6.65 -7.02
CA SER A 69 14.39 -5.79 -7.39
C SER A 69 15.42 -5.63 -6.27
N SER A 70 15.12 -6.05 -5.04
CA SER A 70 16.01 -5.95 -3.87
C SER A 70 15.56 -6.89 -2.76
N ASP A 71 16.44 -7.16 -1.79
CA ASP A 71 16.13 -7.90 -0.55
C ASP A 71 15.41 -6.99 0.46
N TRP A 72 14.16 -6.67 0.18
CA TRP A 72 13.36 -5.79 1.03
C TRP A 72 13.16 -6.37 2.42
N ASN A 73 13.26 -5.55 3.47
CA ASN A 73 12.82 -5.93 4.82
C ASN A 73 11.31 -5.87 4.95
N TYR A 74 10.69 -4.87 4.33
CA TYR A 74 9.24 -4.68 4.35
C TYR A 74 8.74 -4.34 2.96
N VAL A 75 7.63 -4.94 2.59
CA VAL A 75 6.83 -4.56 1.42
C VAL A 75 5.49 -4.07 1.93
N VAL A 76 5.20 -2.78 1.73
CA VAL A 76 3.95 -2.18 2.18
C VAL A 76 2.94 -2.22 1.04
N LEU A 77 1.82 -2.85 1.29
CA LEU A 77 0.71 -3.01 0.37
C LEU A 77 -0.45 -2.12 0.80
N GLN A 78 -1.04 -1.40 -0.14
CA GLN A 78 -2.21 -0.56 0.12
C GLN A 78 -3.23 -0.72 -1.00
N ALA A 79 -4.45 -1.09 -0.65
CA ALA A 79 -5.59 -1.07 -1.55
C ALA A 79 -6.04 0.36 -1.86
N GLN A 80 -6.80 0.56 -2.93
CA GLN A 80 -7.55 1.80 -3.11
C GLN A 80 -8.61 1.93 -1.98
N SER A 81 -8.92 3.16 -1.60
CA SER A 81 -9.64 3.46 -0.35
C SER A 81 -11.07 2.87 -0.23
N GLN A 82 -11.73 2.55 -1.34
CA GLN A 82 -13.07 1.96 -1.32
C GLN A 82 -13.04 0.45 -1.16
N GLU A 83 -11.98 -0.20 -1.62
CA GLU A 83 -11.92 -1.65 -1.77
C GLU A 83 -12.15 -2.41 -0.46
N PRO A 84 -11.51 -2.02 0.68
CA PRO A 84 -11.74 -2.70 1.95
C PRO A 84 -13.14 -2.44 2.54
N SER A 85 -13.80 -1.33 2.18
CA SER A 85 -15.11 -0.97 2.71
C SER A 85 -16.29 -1.56 1.91
N PHE A 86 -16.06 -2.36 0.89
CA PHE A 86 -17.12 -3.05 0.17
C PHE A 86 -17.76 -4.19 0.99
N PRO A 87 -18.96 -4.66 0.61
CA PRO A 87 -19.57 -5.80 1.27
C PRO A 87 -18.61 -6.98 1.42
N TYR A 88 -18.60 -7.62 2.58
CA TYR A 88 -17.65 -8.70 2.92
C TYR A 88 -17.54 -9.77 1.81
N GLY A 89 -18.65 -10.19 1.21
CA GLY A 89 -18.63 -11.15 0.11
C GLY A 89 -17.85 -10.66 -1.12
N GLN A 90 -17.88 -9.35 -1.38
CA GLN A 90 -17.13 -8.73 -2.47
C GLN A 90 -15.64 -8.63 -2.10
N VAL A 91 -15.33 -8.15 -0.89
CA VAL A 91 -13.94 -8.08 -0.39
C VAL A 91 -13.30 -9.47 -0.40
N ASN A 92 -14.02 -10.48 0.10
CA ASN A 92 -13.55 -11.86 0.14
C ASN A 92 -13.29 -12.46 -1.24
N ALA A 93 -14.03 -12.05 -2.26
CA ALA A 93 -13.88 -12.58 -3.62
C ALA A 93 -12.92 -11.76 -4.50
N GLN A 94 -12.83 -10.44 -4.29
CA GLN A 94 -12.16 -9.53 -5.21
C GLN A 94 -10.93 -8.83 -4.62
N THR A 95 -10.72 -8.88 -3.30
CA THR A 95 -9.61 -8.22 -2.62
C THR A 95 -8.68 -9.22 -1.94
N LEU A 96 -9.21 -10.04 -1.02
CA LEU A 96 -8.40 -10.91 -0.17
C LEU A 96 -7.51 -11.89 -0.96
N PRO A 97 -7.99 -12.60 -2.00
CA PRO A 97 -7.14 -13.54 -2.73
C PRO A 97 -5.91 -12.87 -3.37
N TYR A 98 -6.06 -11.65 -3.82
CA TYR A 98 -4.97 -10.88 -4.42
C TYR A 98 -4.05 -10.24 -3.36
N ALA A 99 -4.61 -9.84 -2.23
CA ALA A 99 -3.83 -9.39 -1.08
C ALA A 99 -2.94 -10.52 -0.55
N ASP A 100 -3.48 -11.73 -0.39
CA ASP A 100 -2.74 -12.92 0.01
C ASP A 100 -1.64 -13.25 -0.99
N GLN A 101 -1.94 -13.26 -2.30
CA GLN A 101 -0.95 -13.52 -3.36
C GLN A 101 0.23 -12.54 -3.31
N LEU A 102 -0.05 -11.25 -3.12
CA LEU A 102 0.99 -10.22 -3.01
C LEU A 102 1.79 -10.36 -1.72
N ALA A 103 1.12 -10.64 -0.60
CA ALA A 103 1.77 -10.85 0.70
C ALA A 103 2.66 -12.09 0.70
N ASP A 104 2.20 -13.19 0.13
CA ASP A 104 2.99 -14.42 -0.02
C ASP A 104 4.24 -14.16 -0.85
N THR A 105 4.11 -13.43 -1.96
CA THR A 105 5.25 -13.03 -2.78
C THR A 105 6.24 -12.19 -1.99
N ALA A 106 5.76 -11.17 -1.28
CA ALA A 106 6.58 -10.29 -0.47
C ALA A 106 7.34 -11.05 0.63
N ASN A 107 6.67 -11.99 1.31
CA ASN A 107 7.28 -12.80 2.39
C ASN A 107 8.31 -13.81 1.87
N GLN A 108 8.33 -14.10 0.56
CA GLN A 108 9.26 -15.03 -0.07
C GLN A 108 10.51 -14.37 -0.65
N ILE A 109 10.59 -13.03 -0.69
CA ILE A 109 11.74 -12.30 -1.26
C ILE A 109 13.04 -12.65 -0.52
N SER A 110 12.98 -12.67 0.80
CA SER A 110 14.10 -13.08 1.66
C SER A 110 13.59 -13.64 2.99
N SER A 111 14.45 -14.28 3.74
CA SER A 111 14.09 -14.81 5.09
C SER A 111 13.70 -13.73 6.11
N CYS A 112 13.98 -12.46 5.82
CA CYS A 112 13.68 -11.32 6.69
C CYS A 112 12.63 -10.38 6.10
N SER A 113 12.10 -10.70 4.92
CA SER A 113 11.09 -9.88 4.26
C SER A 113 9.71 -10.09 4.88
N GLN A 114 8.96 -9.01 5.05
CA GLN A 114 7.61 -9.02 5.60
C GLN A 114 6.68 -8.15 4.78
N ALA A 115 5.49 -8.68 4.48
CA ALA A 115 4.38 -7.88 3.97
C ALA A 115 3.73 -7.09 5.11
N LEU A 116 3.43 -5.83 4.86
CA LEU A 116 2.67 -4.96 5.74
C LEU A 116 1.49 -4.37 4.95
N PHE A 117 0.31 -4.41 5.52
CA PHE A 117 -0.84 -3.72 4.94
C PHE A 117 -0.97 -2.34 5.55
N PHE A 118 -1.00 -1.33 4.68
CA PHE A 118 -1.30 0.03 5.11
C PHE A 118 -2.82 0.21 5.11
N MET A 119 -3.39 0.29 6.30
CA MET A 119 -4.81 0.52 6.50
C MET A 119 -5.17 1.94 6.05
N THR A 120 -6.20 2.06 5.24
CA THR A 120 -6.77 3.34 4.84
C THR A 120 -7.75 3.83 5.91
N TRP A 121 -8.44 4.90 5.63
CA TRP A 121 -9.44 5.51 6.52
C TRP A 121 -10.70 5.84 5.73
N GLY A 122 -11.79 6.04 6.42
CA GLY A 122 -13.05 6.49 5.84
C GLY A 122 -12.88 7.83 5.10
N ARG A 123 -13.64 8.03 4.04
CA ARG A 123 -13.68 9.33 3.34
C ARG A 123 -14.51 10.32 4.15
N GLU A 124 -14.09 11.57 4.21
CA GLU A 124 -14.74 12.65 4.97
C GLU A 124 -16.28 12.69 4.79
N ASN A 125 -16.75 12.48 3.58
CA ASN A 125 -18.18 12.46 3.25
C ASN A 125 -18.70 11.06 2.90
N GLY A 126 -18.00 10.02 3.30
CA GLY A 126 -18.29 8.64 2.88
C GLY A 126 -18.04 8.41 1.38
N ASP A 127 -18.50 7.27 0.88
CA ASP A 127 -18.44 6.91 -0.54
C ASP A 127 -19.77 7.20 -1.23
N GLN A 128 -19.96 8.44 -1.67
CA GLN A 128 -21.19 8.90 -2.30
C GLN A 128 -21.55 8.16 -3.61
N ASN A 129 -20.56 7.55 -4.27
CA ASN A 129 -20.81 6.79 -5.51
C ASN A 129 -21.47 5.42 -5.25
N ASN A 130 -21.20 4.84 -4.10
CA ASN A 130 -21.74 3.53 -3.71
C ASN A 130 -22.80 3.60 -2.62
N CYS A 131 -23.01 4.80 -2.05
CA CYS A 131 -23.91 5.05 -0.92
C CYS A 131 -25.35 4.57 -1.18
N GLU A 132 -25.89 4.73 -2.38
CA GLU A 132 -27.25 4.32 -2.73
C GLU A 132 -27.43 2.79 -2.60
N ASN A 133 -26.42 2.04 -3.00
CA ASN A 133 -26.45 0.57 -3.00
C ASN A 133 -25.89 -0.04 -1.71
N TRP A 134 -25.07 0.74 -0.98
CA TRP A 134 -24.41 0.30 0.23
C TRP A 134 -24.45 1.41 1.31
N PRO A 135 -25.59 1.55 2.02
CA PRO A 135 -25.80 2.64 2.98
C PRO A 135 -24.74 2.78 4.07
N SER A 136 -24.07 1.69 4.45
CA SER A 136 -22.98 1.72 5.45
C SER A 136 -21.82 2.62 5.05
N VAL A 137 -21.59 2.86 3.76
CA VAL A 137 -20.47 3.72 3.30
C VAL A 137 -20.88 5.17 3.08
N CYS A 138 -22.13 5.56 3.44
CA CYS A 138 -22.62 6.92 3.21
C CYS A 138 -21.94 7.99 4.07
N THR A 139 -21.33 7.60 5.17
CA THR A 139 -20.68 8.51 6.13
C THR A 139 -19.24 8.12 6.37
N TYR A 140 -18.45 9.03 6.95
CA TYR A 140 -17.09 8.75 7.39
C TYR A 140 -17.08 7.57 8.36
N ASP A 141 -17.84 7.66 9.45
CA ASP A 141 -17.86 6.64 10.51
C ASP A 141 -18.29 5.27 9.97
N GLY A 142 -19.36 5.23 9.18
CA GLY A 142 -19.84 3.96 8.60
C GLY A 142 -18.85 3.33 7.60
N MET A 143 -18.07 4.14 6.90
CA MET A 143 -17.00 3.65 6.02
C MET A 143 -15.77 3.22 6.83
N ASP A 144 -15.42 3.96 7.89
CA ASP A 144 -14.28 3.67 8.75
C ASP A 144 -14.48 2.37 9.55
N ASP A 145 -15.71 2.10 9.99
CA ASP A 145 -16.09 0.86 10.69
C ASP A 145 -15.95 -0.41 9.83
N LEU A 146 -15.81 -0.28 8.51
CA LEU A 146 -15.66 -1.39 7.56
C LEU A 146 -14.20 -1.66 7.15
N LEU A 147 -13.27 -0.77 7.51
CA LEU A 147 -11.84 -0.86 7.18
C LEU A 147 -11.05 -1.63 8.22
#